data_24d201fb7c520025bcd76255969ab84f
#
_entry.id   24d201fb7c520025bcd76255969ab84f
#
_cell.length_a   1.000
_cell.length_b   1.000
_cell.length_c   1.000
_cell.angle_alpha   90.00
_cell.angle_beta   90.00
_cell.angle_gamma   90.00
#
_symmetry.space_group_name_H-M   'P 1'
#
loop_
_entity.id
_entity.type
_entity.pdbx_description
1 polymer ?
#
loop_
_entity_poly.entity_id
_entity_poly.type
_entity_poly.pdbx_seq_one_letter_code
_entity_poly.pdbx_strand_id
1 'polypeptide(L)'
;MKRRIVAQMAILALSLSAPVLAVTHAPQAAAADGNTIHVSAEGGSDAGDGTAAKPLQTIGAALKKAGGGDTIELANGTYREGELAVDKGVTIKAAEGAKPVLTGAEVPKSWNAGGDGKWSTGKDMVRFCTVCTINADPAKEGIAAHPEQVFVDGKPLTQVLSRAEVTESTFYVEDPDPVTLKNPNNNQAGYNVKPHRGTSYVI
;
A
#
# COMPACT_ATOMS: atom_id res chain seq x y z
N MET A 1 -68.02 69.23 -4.57
CA MET A 1 -67.99 67.93 -5.29
C MET A 1 -66.56 67.70 -5.80
N LYS A 2 -65.72 66.83 -5.15
CA LYS A 2 -64.34 66.53 -5.55
C LYS A 2 -64.33 65.09 -6.01
N ARG A 3 -64.10 64.84 -7.31
CA ARG A 3 -63.94 63.55 -7.88
C ARG A 3 -62.44 63.09 -7.66
N ARG A 4 -62.28 61.96 -7.00
CA ARG A 4 -60.99 61.28 -6.84
C ARG A 4 -60.78 60.35 -8.05
N ILE A 5 -59.76 60.58 -8.79
CA ILE A 5 -59.27 59.67 -9.85
C ILE A 5 -58.33 58.68 -9.21
N VAL A 6 -58.68 57.39 -9.25
CA VAL A 6 -57.80 56.30 -8.82
C VAL A 6 -57.09 55.76 -10.05
N ALA A 7 -55.79 55.99 -10.15
CA ALA A 7 -54.97 55.41 -11.18
C ALA A 7 -54.57 53.96 -10.76
N GLN A 8 -55.02 52.99 -11.54
CA GLN A 8 -54.56 51.61 -11.42
C GLN A 8 -53.23 51.44 -12.16
N MET A 9 -52.17 51.18 -11.41
CA MET A 9 -50.86 50.72 -12.00
C MET A 9 -50.98 49.22 -12.25
N ALA A 10 -50.97 48.81 -13.48
CA ALA A 10 -50.79 47.42 -13.89
C ALA A 10 -49.30 47.06 -13.79
N ILE A 11 -48.96 46.17 -12.85
CA ILE A 11 -47.63 45.59 -12.72
C ILE A 11 -47.54 44.41 -13.69
N LEU A 12 -46.77 44.60 -14.76
CA LEU A 12 -46.45 43.57 -15.74
C LEU A 12 -45.34 42.66 -15.12
N ALA A 13 -45.69 41.50 -14.61
CA ALA A 13 -44.74 40.51 -14.10
C ALA A 13 -44.12 39.81 -15.29
N LEU A 14 -42.86 40.14 -15.58
CA LEU A 14 -42.03 39.47 -16.57
C LEU A 14 -41.48 38.18 -15.94
N SER A 15 -42.11 37.02 -16.21
CA SER A 15 -41.61 35.73 -15.80
C SER A 15 -40.40 35.31 -16.66
N LEU A 16 -39.18 35.47 -16.13
CA LEU A 16 -38.00 34.86 -16.69
C LEU A 16 -38.04 33.35 -16.39
N SER A 17 -38.48 32.55 -17.35
CA SER A 17 -38.31 31.10 -17.30
C SER A 17 -36.89 30.78 -17.75
N ALA A 18 -35.98 30.53 -16.79
CA ALA A 18 -34.69 29.97 -17.06
C ALA A 18 -34.85 28.51 -17.52
N PRO A 19 -34.17 28.08 -18.60
CA PRO A 19 -34.19 26.68 -18.99
C PRO A 19 -33.42 25.87 -17.92
N VAL A 20 -34.10 24.93 -17.29
CA VAL A 20 -33.45 23.91 -16.48
C VAL A 20 -32.68 23.01 -17.43
N LEU A 21 -31.36 23.19 -17.46
CA LEU A 21 -30.46 22.23 -18.12
C LEU A 21 -30.59 20.90 -17.38
N ALA A 22 -31.37 19.98 -17.93
CA ALA A 22 -31.39 18.61 -17.48
C ALA A 22 -29.98 18.03 -17.70
N VAL A 23 -29.23 17.86 -16.60
CA VAL A 23 -28.00 17.08 -16.63
C VAL A 23 -28.42 15.64 -16.85
N THR A 24 -28.40 15.20 -18.10
CA THR A 24 -28.54 13.80 -18.44
C THR A 24 -27.31 13.08 -17.89
N HIS A 25 -27.46 12.40 -16.76
CA HIS A 25 -26.48 11.43 -16.32
C HIS A 25 -26.39 10.37 -17.43
N ALA A 26 -25.26 10.30 -18.12
CA ALA A 26 -25.00 9.17 -18.98
C ALA A 26 -25.22 7.90 -18.16
N PRO A 27 -25.90 6.88 -18.71
CA PRO A 27 -26.04 5.62 -18.00
C PRO A 27 -24.63 5.14 -17.68
N GLN A 28 -24.32 5.05 -16.41
CA GLN A 28 -23.09 4.43 -15.94
C GLN A 28 -23.16 3.00 -16.46
N ALA A 29 -22.24 2.64 -17.37
CA ALA A 29 -22.20 1.30 -17.92
C ALA A 29 -22.27 0.33 -16.73
N ALA A 30 -23.32 -0.47 -16.66
CA ALA A 30 -23.40 -1.54 -15.69
C ALA A 30 -22.13 -2.35 -15.85
N ALA A 31 -21.31 -2.43 -14.80
CA ALA A 31 -20.17 -3.32 -14.79
C ALA A 31 -20.73 -4.69 -15.20
N ALA A 32 -20.17 -5.29 -16.24
CA ALA A 32 -20.50 -6.65 -16.58
C ALA A 32 -20.37 -7.46 -15.28
N ASP A 33 -21.36 -8.29 -14.96
CA ASP A 33 -21.31 -9.19 -13.79
C ASP A 33 -20.08 -10.08 -13.96
N GLY A 34 -18.94 -9.64 -13.44
CA GLY A 34 -17.70 -10.41 -13.44
C GLY A 34 -17.81 -11.56 -12.47
N ASN A 35 -17.00 -12.57 -12.68
CA ASN A 35 -16.92 -13.71 -11.78
C ASN A 35 -16.33 -13.27 -10.43
N THR A 36 -16.72 -13.96 -9.34
CA THR A 36 -16.07 -13.81 -8.05
C THR A 36 -14.99 -14.89 -7.89
N ILE A 37 -13.77 -14.46 -7.62
CA ILE A 37 -12.63 -15.32 -7.33
C ILE A 37 -12.36 -15.24 -5.83
N HIS A 38 -12.47 -16.35 -5.13
CA HIS A 38 -12.26 -16.42 -3.69
C HIS A 38 -10.80 -16.70 -3.36
N VAL A 39 -10.28 -15.98 -2.37
CA VAL A 39 -8.90 -16.09 -1.90
C VAL A 39 -8.89 -16.28 -0.38
N SER A 40 -8.10 -17.23 0.12
CA SER A 40 -7.93 -17.51 1.53
C SER A 40 -6.47 -17.80 1.83
N ALA A 41 -5.81 -16.91 2.58
CA ALA A 41 -4.39 -17.04 2.92
C ALA A 41 -4.07 -18.32 3.69
N GLU A 42 -4.99 -18.79 4.55
CA GLU A 42 -4.79 -19.95 5.41
C GLU A 42 -5.42 -21.25 4.87
N GLY A 43 -6.54 -21.13 4.17
CA GLY A 43 -7.30 -22.29 3.69
C GLY A 43 -7.28 -22.49 2.18
N GLY A 44 -6.60 -21.63 1.43
CA GLY A 44 -6.52 -21.66 -0.02
C GLY A 44 -5.32 -22.43 -0.57
N SER A 45 -5.35 -22.64 -1.88
CA SER A 45 -4.23 -23.20 -2.64
C SER A 45 -4.22 -22.56 -4.02
N ASP A 46 -3.05 -22.14 -4.49
CA ASP A 46 -2.94 -21.57 -5.84
C ASP A 46 -3.14 -22.59 -6.97
N ALA A 47 -3.22 -23.87 -6.62
CA ALA A 47 -3.70 -24.93 -7.51
C ALA A 47 -5.25 -25.03 -7.55
N GLY A 48 -5.95 -24.25 -6.71
CA GLY A 48 -7.41 -24.18 -6.68
C GLY A 48 -8.00 -23.52 -7.93
N ASP A 49 -9.31 -23.66 -8.07
CA ASP A 49 -10.03 -23.04 -9.19
C ASP A 49 -10.54 -21.62 -8.89
N GLY A 50 -10.43 -21.16 -7.64
CA GLY A 50 -10.87 -19.83 -7.19
C GLY A 50 -12.34 -19.80 -6.81
N THR A 51 -13.02 -20.94 -6.74
CA THR A 51 -14.38 -21.03 -6.18
C THR A 51 -14.35 -20.95 -4.66
N ALA A 52 -15.48 -20.68 -4.01
CA ALA A 52 -15.59 -20.69 -2.55
C ALA A 52 -15.19 -22.05 -1.92
N ALA A 53 -15.39 -23.17 -2.63
CA ALA A 53 -15.02 -24.50 -2.17
C ALA A 53 -13.52 -24.81 -2.37
N LYS A 54 -12.86 -24.14 -3.33
CA LYS A 54 -11.43 -24.31 -3.65
C LYS A 54 -10.78 -22.95 -3.89
N PRO A 55 -10.68 -22.11 -2.84
CA PRO A 55 -10.14 -20.77 -2.98
C PRO A 55 -8.65 -20.81 -3.34
N LEU A 56 -8.20 -19.76 -3.98
CA LEU A 56 -6.78 -19.53 -4.19
C LEU A 56 -6.12 -19.11 -2.86
N GLN A 57 -4.82 -19.29 -2.74
CA GLN A 57 -4.09 -18.90 -1.55
C GLN A 57 -3.62 -17.44 -1.61
N THR A 58 -3.22 -16.97 -2.79
CA THR A 58 -2.59 -15.67 -2.98
C THR A 58 -3.44 -14.73 -3.84
N ILE A 59 -3.33 -13.44 -3.56
CA ILE A 59 -3.94 -12.39 -4.38
C ILE A 59 -3.28 -12.37 -5.76
N GLY A 60 -1.97 -12.59 -5.81
CA GLY A 60 -1.23 -12.66 -7.07
C GLY A 60 -1.73 -13.76 -8.01
N ALA A 61 -2.10 -14.93 -7.49
CA ALA A 61 -2.70 -15.99 -8.29
C ALA A 61 -4.11 -15.59 -8.77
N ALA A 62 -4.89 -14.93 -7.91
CA ALA A 62 -6.21 -14.43 -8.28
C ALA A 62 -6.13 -13.36 -9.38
N LEU A 63 -5.17 -12.42 -9.29
CA LEU A 63 -4.95 -11.39 -10.31
C LEU A 63 -4.56 -11.99 -11.66
N LYS A 64 -3.74 -13.04 -11.68
CA LYS A 64 -3.41 -13.75 -12.92
C LYS A 64 -4.64 -14.39 -13.58
N LYS A 65 -5.55 -14.92 -12.77
CA LYS A 65 -6.76 -15.62 -13.23
C LYS A 65 -7.88 -14.67 -13.61
N ALA A 66 -7.99 -13.53 -12.94
CA ALA A 66 -9.06 -12.56 -13.13
C ALA A 66 -9.06 -11.93 -14.51
N GLY A 67 -10.26 -11.72 -15.05
CA GLY A 67 -10.56 -10.87 -16.19
C GLY A 67 -11.00 -9.47 -15.76
N GLY A 68 -11.15 -8.56 -16.73
CA GLY A 68 -11.75 -7.25 -16.46
C GLY A 68 -13.20 -7.40 -15.99
N GLY A 69 -13.57 -6.70 -14.92
CA GLY A 69 -14.89 -6.77 -14.31
C GLY A 69 -15.02 -7.79 -13.18
N ASP A 70 -14.05 -8.69 -13.01
CA ASP A 70 -14.08 -9.69 -11.95
C ASP A 70 -13.89 -9.09 -10.56
N THR A 71 -14.41 -9.80 -9.56
CA THR A 71 -14.22 -9.47 -8.14
C THR A 71 -13.31 -10.52 -7.50
N ILE A 72 -12.26 -10.06 -6.80
CA ILE A 72 -11.41 -10.89 -5.96
C ILE A 72 -11.86 -10.68 -4.52
N GLU A 73 -12.38 -11.74 -3.91
CA GLU A 73 -12.93 -11.69 -2.55
C GLU A 73 -12.00 -12.38 -1.56
N LEU A 74 -11.55 -11.61 -0.55
CA LEU A 74 -10.54 -12.01 0.41
C LEU A 74 -11.19 -12.51 1.71
N ALA A 75 -10.91 -13.73 2.11
CA ALA A 75 -11.25 -14.24 3.43
C ALA A 75 -10.37 -13.60 4.52
N ASN A 76 -10.68 -13.86 5.81
CA ASN A 76 -9.80 -13.51 6.91
C ASN A 76 -8.40 -14.09 6.70
N GLY A 77 -7.39 -13.38 7.14
CA GLY A 77 -6.00 -13.82 7.07
C GLY A 77 -5.04 -12.69 6.79
N THR A 78 -3.75 -12.99 6.85
CA THR A 78 -2.69 -12.05 6.50
C THR A 78 -2.08 -12.45 5.15
N TYR A 79 -2.27 -11.61 4.17
CA TYR A 79 -1.73 -11.75 2.82
C TYR A 79 -0.40 -11.01 2.75
N ARG A 80 0.70 -11.78 2.71
CA ARG A 80 2.08 -11.24 2.65
C ARG A 80 2.58 -11.32 1.23
N GLU A 81 2.25 -10.31 0.46
CA GLU A 81 2.59 -10.25 -0.95
C GLU A 81 3.11 -8.86 -1.31
N GLY A 82 4.26 -8.81 -1.95
CA GLY A 82 4.80 -7.61 -2.56
C GLY A 82 4.57 -7.58 -4.06
N GLU A 83 4.70 -6.39 -4.66
CA GLU A 83 4.68 -6.19 -6.11
C GLU A 83 3.43 -6.74 -6.82
N LEU A 84 2.25 -6.55 -6.21
CA LEU A 84 0.98 -6.91 -6.83
C LEU A 84 0.69 -5.94 -7.99
N ALA A 85 0.79 -6.42 -9.22
CA ALA A 85 0.42 -5.64 -10.40
C ALA A 85 -1.08 -5.81 -10.69
N VAL A 86 -1.83 -4.72 -10.59
CA VAL A 86 -3.26 -4.66 -10.93
C VAL A 86 -3.38 -3.90 -12.26
N ASP A 87 -3.26 -4.62 -13.35
CA ASP A 87 -3.28 -4.09 -14.72
C ASP A 87 -4.65 -4.25 -15.42
N LYS A 88 -5.62 -4.83 -14.72
CA LYS A 88 -6.98 -5.09 -15.19
C LYS A 88 -8.00 -4.37 -14.31
N GLY A 89 -9.13 -4.01 -14.87
CA GLY A 89 -10.25 -3.43 -14.12
C GLY A 89 -10.93 -4.48 -13.23
N VAL A 90 -10.33 -4.83 -12.09
CA VAL A 90 -10.88 -5.78 -11.11
C VAL A 90 -11.27 -5.07 -9.83
N THR A 91 -12.20 -5.65 -9.08
CA THR A 91 -12.55 -5.22 -7.72
C THR A 91 -11.89 -6.17 -6.73
N ILE A 92 -11.10 -5.64 -5.77
CA ILE A 92 -10.57 -6.43 -4.65
C ILE A 92 -11.30 -5.97 -3.39
N LYS A 93 -11.95 -6.90 -2.71
CA LYS A 93 -12.74 -6.60 -1.50
C LYS A 93 -12.60 -7.70 -0.44
N ALA A 94 -12.88 -7.37 0.81
CA ALA A 94 -13.07 -8.37 1.85
C ALA A 94 -14.37 -9.16 1.64
N ALA A 95 -14.36 -10.43 1.99
CA ALA A 95 -15.59 -11.21 2.15
C ALA A 95 -16.46 -10.60 3.26
N GLU A 96 -17.75 -10.91 3.25
CA GLU A 96 -18.67 -10.38 4.26
C GLU A 96 -18.19 -10.73 5.66
N GLY A 97 -18.07 -9.70 6.52
CA GLY A 97 -17.58 -9.85 7.90
C GLY A 97 -16.09 -10.13 8.04
N ALA A 98 -15.34 -10.30 6.95
CA ALA A 98 -13.91 -10.54 6.99
C ALA A 98 -13.10 -9.24 7.17
N LYS A 99 -11.91 -9.38 7.75
CA LYS A 99 -10.93 -8.32 7.97
C LYS A 99 -9.55 -8.78 7.49
N PRO A 100 -9.34 -8.94 6.18
CA PRO A 100 -8.05 -9.33 5.65
C PRO A 100 -7.01 -8.23 5.90
N VAL A 101 -5.78 -8.64 6.18
CA VAL A 101 -4.62 -7.76 6.31
C VAL A 101 -3.70 -7.99 5.13
N LEU A 102 -3.49 -6.95 4.32
CA LEU A 102 -2.53 -6.97 3.22
C LEU A 102 -1.25 -6.29 3.67
N THR A 103 -0.11 -6.95 3.49
CA THR A 103 1.18 -6.39 3.89
C THR A 103 2.29 -6.86 2.96
N GLY A 104 3.20 -5.95 2.62
CA GLY A 104 4.46 -6.27 1.95
C GLY A 104 5.59 -6.68 2.91
N ALA A 105 5.32 -6.70 4.24
CA ALA A 105 6.35 -7.05 5.20
C ALA A 105 6.71 -8.53 5.13
N GLU A 106 8.00 -8.83 5.10
CA GLU A 106 8.53 -10.19 5.19
C GLU A 106 8.68 -10.61 6.66
N VAL A 107 8.55 -11.90 6.92
CA VAL A 107 8.92 -12.49 8.22
C VAL A 107 10.32 -13.09 8.07
N PRO A 108 11.28 -12.74 8.95
CA PRO A 108 12.61 -13.34 8.91
C PRO A 108 12.56 -14.86 9.02
N LYS A 109 13.35 -15.54 8.21
CA LYS A 109 13.40 -17.01 8.20
C LYS A 109 14.19 -17.58 9.39
N SER A 110 15.10 -16.80 9.93
CA SER A 110 15.95 -17.23 11.05
C SER A 110 16.29 -16.06 11.96
N TRP A 111 16.52 -16.39 13.23
CA TRP A 111 17.00 -15.49 14.25
C TRP A 111 18.23 -16.05 14.92
N ASN A 112 19.24 -15.22 15.14
CA ASN A 112 20.48 -15.56 15.80
C ASN A 112 20.61 -14.78 17.10
N ALA A 113 20.77 -15.46 18.21
CA ALA A 113 21.03 -14.83 19.49
C ALA A 113 22.45 -14.27 19.52
N GLY A 114 22.61 -12.99 19.84
CA GLY A 114 23.91 -12.37 20.10
C GLY A 114 24.35 -12.57 21.54
N GLY A 115 25.67 -12.58 21.78
CA GLY A 115 26.21 -12.64 23.15
C GLY A 115 25.95 -11.37 23.97
N ASP A 116 25.42 -10.34 23.35
CA ASP A 116 25.06 -9.03 23.96
C ASP A 116 23.58 -8.93 24.33
N GLY A 117 22.85 -10.03 24.30
CA GLY A 117 21.41 -10.10 24.58
C GLY A 117 20.51 -9.62 23.43
N LYS A 118 21.07 -9.29 22.30
CA LYS A 118 20.35 -8.85 21.11
C LYS A 118 20.14 -10.00 20.14
N TRP A 119 19.13 -9.89 19.32
CA TRP A 119 18.82 -10.86 18.28
C TRP A 119 19.04 -10.24 16.91
N SER A 120 19.56 -11.02 15.98
CA SER A 120 19.69 -10.60 14.58
C SER A 120 18.99 -11.58 13.64
N THR A 121 18.42 -11.05 12.56
CA THR A 121 17.90 -11.89 11.47
C THR A 121 19.06 -12.56 10.72
N GLY A 122 18.75 -13.58 9.91
CA GLY A 122 19.68 -14.05 8.89
C GLY A 122 20.01 -12.95 7.87
N LYS A 123 21.09 -13.14 7.14
CA LYS A 123 21.52 -12.22 6.07
C LYS A 123 20.71 -12.35 4.77
N ASP A 124 19.44 -12.68 4.89
CA ASP A 124 18.53 -12.87 3.76
C ASP A 124 17.52 -11.75 3.60
N MET A 125 17.57 -10.73 4.48
CA MET A 125 16.68 -9.59 4.41
C MET A 125 17.01 -8.68 3.22
N VAL A 126 15.99 -8.01 2.73
CA VAL A 126 16.13 -7.04 1.64
C VAL A 126 16.93 -5.84 2.14
N ARG A 127 17.88 -5.42 1.34
CA ARG A 127 18.64 -4.20 1.53
C ARG A 127 18.08 -3.10 0.64
N PHE A 128 17.76 -1.99 1.24
CA PHE A 128 17.34 -0.81 0.52
C PHE A 128 18.51 0.14 0.23
N CYS A 129 18.29 1.11 -0.62
CA CYS A 129 19.28 2.10 -0.96
C CYS A 129 19.49 3.08 0.19
N THR A 130 20.69 3.15 0.73
CA THR A 130 21.03 4.06 1.83
C THR A 130 21.45 5.46 1.37
N VAL A 131 21.62 5.67 0.07
CA VAL A 131 22.07 6.95 -0.52
C VAL A 131 21.02 7.56 -1.45
N CYS A 132 19.84 6.95 -1.53
CA CYS A 132 18.79 7.38 -2.45
C CYS A 132 17.92 8.51 -1.89
N THR A 133 17.97 8.74 -0.60
CA THR A 133 17.16 9.76 0.07
C THR A 133 18.08 10.76 0.78
N ILE A 134 17.93 12.02 0.46
CA ILE A 134 18.64 13.13 1.12
C ILE A 134 17.63 13.83 2.02
N ASN A 135 17.98 14.02 3.28
CA ASN A 135 17.20 14.84 4.19
C ASN A 135 17.72 16.27 4.15
N ALA A 136 16.81 17.24 4.13
CA ALA A 136 17.17 18.66 4.21
C ALA A 136 17.73 19.04 5.60
N ASP A 137 17.46 18.23 6.64
CA ASP A 137 18.03 18.37 7.98
C ASP A 137 19.26 17.46 8.10
N PRO A 138 20.48 18.01 8.15
CA PRO A 138 21.72 17.21 8.25
C PRO A 138 21.77 16.31 9.50
N ALA A 139 21.09 16.69 10.58
CA ALA A 139 21.04 15.88 11.79
C ALA A 139 20.21 14.60 11.62
N LYS A 140 19.37 14.54 10.59
CA LYS A 140 18.51 13.40 10.26
C LYS A 140 18.94 12.67 8.99
N GLU A 141 20.03 13.08 8.37
CA GLU A 141 20.47 12.54 7.09
C GLU A 141 20.73 11.03 7.19
N GLY A 142 21.38 10.58 8.25
CA GLY A 142 21.66 9.15 8.46
C GLY A 142 20.40 8.29 8.57
N ILE A 143 19.35 8.78 9.22
CA ILE A 143 18.09 8.05 9.39
C ILE A 143 17.24 8.11 8.09
N ALA A 144 17.25 9.24 7.42
CA ALA A 144 16.49 9.41 6.18
C ALA A 144 16.97 8.49 5.04
N ALA A 145 18.22 8.06 5.11
CA ALA A 145 18.80 7.12 4.15
C ALA A 145 18.33 5.66 4.36
N HIS A 146 17.60 5.39 5.44
CA HIS A 146 17.18 4.04 5.82
C HIS A 146 15.65 3.95 5.83
N PRO A 147 15.02 3.46 4.74
CA PRO A 147 13.56 3.35 4.63
C PRO A 147 13.00 2.11 5.29
N GLU A 148 13.82 1.31 5.96
CA GLU A 148 13.42 0.07 6.59
C GLU A 148 12.43 0.31 7.73
N GLN A 149 11.48 -0.60 7.87
CA GLN A 149 10.54 -0.64 8.97
C GLN A 149 10.52 -2.05 9.59
N VAL A 150 10.61 -2.12 10.90
CA VAL A 150 10.52 -3.36 11.65
C VAL A 150 9.36 -3.30 12.63
N PHE A 151 8.61 -4.40 12.69
CA PHE A 151 7.48 -4.54 13.60
C PHE A 151 7.67 -5.81 14.44
N VAL A 152 7.45 -5.69 15.75
CA VAL A 152 7.38 -6.83 16.67
C VAL A 152 5.98 -6.82 17.28
N ASP A 153 5.25 -7.93 17.15
CA ASP A 153 3.87 -8.08 17.60
C ASP A 153 2.95 -6.94 17.16
N GLY A 154 3.13 -6.50 15.90
CA GLY A 154 2.37 -5.42 15.28
C GLY A 154 2.75 -4.00 15.75
N LYS A 155 3.76 -3.85 16.61
CA LYS A 155 4.26 -2.56 17.08
C LYS A 155 5.50 -2.17 16.28
N PRO A 156 5.56 -0.95 15.73
CA PRO A 156 6.74 -0.49 15.03
C PRO A 156 7.89 -0.23 16.01
N LEU A 157 9.09 -0.62 15.63
CA LEU A 157 10.33 -0.24 16.30
C LEU A 157 10.91 1.03 15.68
N THR A 158 11.64 1.79 16.49
CA THR A 158 12.38 2.96 16.01
C THR A 158 13.76 2.55 15.52
N GLN A 159 14.15 3.00 14.33
CA GLN A 159 15.49 2.74 13.81
C GLN A 159 16.54 3.55 14.56
N VAL A 160 17.66 2.90 14.86
CA VAL A 160 18.87 3.53 15.38
C VAL A 160 20.04 3.30 14.43
N LEU A 161 21.10 4.09 14.56
CA LEU A 161 22.21 4.07 13.62
C LEU A 161 23.40 3.21 14.11
N SER A 162 23.32 2.67 15.31
CA SER A 162 24.34 1.76 15.82
C SER A 162 23.74 0.59 16.59
N ARG A 163 24.44 -0.54 16.57
CA ARG A 163 24.05 -1.74 17.33
C ARG A 163 24.01 -1.48 18.84
N ALA A 164 24.86 -0.55 19.34
CA ALA A 164 24.91 -0.22 20.76
C ALA A 164 23.62 0.44 21.27
N GLU A 165 22.89 1.14 20.40
CA GLU A 165 21.65 1.86 20.72
C GLU A 165 20.40 0.99 20.66
N VAL A 166 20.55 -0.29 20.29
CA VAL A 166 19.41 -1.22 20.21
C VAL A 166 18.88 -1.53 21.61
N THR A 167 17.57 -1.37 21.76
CA THR A 167 16.77 -1.64 22.96
C THR A 167 15.51 -2.43 22.56
N GLU A 168 14.64 -2.76 23.50
CA GLU A 168 13.36 -3.45 23.23
C GLU A 168 12.42 -2.72 22.25
N SER A 169 12.61 -1.41 22.06
CA SER A 169 11.77 -0.57 21.19
C SER A 169 12.48 -0.05 19.96
N THR A 170 13.72 -0.49 19.72
CA THR A 170 14.54 0.01 18.61
C THR A 170 15.15 -1.14 17.81
N PHE A 171 15.57 -0.84 16.58
CA PHE A 171 16.27 -1.80 15.74
C PHE A 171 17.42 -1.12 14.99
N TYR A 172 18.40 -1.90 14.59
CA TYR A 172 19.53 -1.49 13.79
C TYR A 172 19.65 -2.34 12.54
N VAL A 173 19.97 -1.71 11.42
CA VAL A 173 20.24 -2.41 10.16
C VAL A 173 21.75 -2.65 10.05
N GLU A 174 22.15 -3.90 10.22
CA GLU A 174 23.54 -4.30 10.12
C GLU A 174 23.89 -4.54 8.65
N ASP A 175 24.59 -3.60 8.06
CA ASP A 175 25.07 -3.70 6.70
C ASP A 175 26.57 -3.96 6.70
N PRO A 176 27.00 -5.20 6.44
CA PRO A 176 28.41 -5.54 6.44
C PRO A 176 29.17 -4.93 5.25
N ASP A 177 28.44 -4.45 4.25
CA ASP A 177 29.05 -3.96 3.02
C ASP A 177 28.31 -2.69 2.57
N PRO A 178 28.61 -1.54 3.23
CA PRO A 178 28.00 -0.28 2.82
C PRO A 178 28.35 -0.08 1.34
N VAL A 179 27.35 -0.16 0.47
CA VAL A 179 27.53 0.17 -0.95
C VAL A 179 27.92 1.63 -1.01
N THR A 180 29.20 1.87 -0.95
CA THR A 180 29.77 3.12 -1.38
C THR A 180 29.54 3.19 -2.88
N LEU A 181 28.40 3.76 -3.27
CA LEU A 181 28.15 4.12 -4.65
C LEU A 181 29.10 5.26 -4.99
N LYS A 182 30.37 4.93 -5.15
CA LYS A 182 31.33 5.80 -5.83
C LYS A 182 30.95 5.78 -7.30
N ASN A 183 30.02 6.63 -7.67
CA ASN A 183 29.93 7.04 -9.06
C ASN A 183 30.84 8.28 -9.21
N PRO A 184 32.02 8.15 -9.80
CA PRO A 184 32.95 9.25 -9.93
C PRO A 184 32.49 10.33 -10.91
N ASN A 185 31.39 10.12 -11.64
CA ASN A 185 31.09 10.93 -12.82
C ASN A 185 29.74 11.65 -12.80
N ASN A 186 28.90 11.49 -11.79
CA ASN A 186 27.67 12.27 -11.76
C ASN A 186 27.05 12.37 -10.37
N ASN A 187 26.30 13.44 -10.18
CA ASN A 187 25.44 13.67 -9.04
C ASN A 187 24.15 12.82 -9.05
N GLN A 188 24.11 11.74 -9.83
CA GLN A 188 22.98 10.81 -9.91
C GLN A 188 23.31 9.51 -9.20
N ALA A 189 23.67 9.62 -7.95
CA ALA A 189 23.75 8.45 -7.09
C ALA A 189 22.35 7.84 -6.98
N GLY A 190 22.21 6.58 -7.26
CA GLY A 190 21.15 5.78 -6.69
C GLY A 190 19.96 5.39 -7.55
N TYR A 191 19.74 5.93 -8.71
CA TYR A 191 18.52 5.61 -9.49
C TYR A 191 18.43 4.18 -10.05
N ASN A 192 19.48 3.38 -9.95
CA ASN A 192 19.54 2.03 -10.49
C ASN A 192 19.98 0.96 -9.48
N VAL A 193 19.94 1.27 -8.19
CA VAL A 193 20.25 0.24 -7.17
C VAL A 193 19.04 -0.63 -6.99
N LYS A 194 19.05 -1.80 -7.60
CA LYS A 194 18.02 -2.80 -7.34
C LYS A 194 18.14 -3.27 -5.89
N PRO A 195 17.04 -3.43 -5.16
CA PRO A 195 17.07 -4.08 -3.86
C PRO A 195 17.76 -5.43 -4.00
N HIS A 196 18.67 -5.72 -3.10
CA HIS A 196 19.36 -7.02 -3.03
C HIS A 196 19.29 -7.57 -1.61
N ARG A 197 19.46 -8.87 -1.47
CA ARG A 197 19.48 -9.52 -0.17
C ARG A 197 20.90 -9.54 0.38
N GLY A 198 21.07 -9.59 1.66
CA GLY A 198 22.37 -9.67 2.30
C GLY A 198 22.53 -8.86 3.58
N THR A 199 21.44 -8.26 4.05
CA THR A 199 21.41 -7.47 5.27
C THR A 199 20.80 -8.24 6.44
N SER A 200 21.19 -7.89 7.66
CA SER A 200 20.58 -8.38 8.90
C SER A 200 19.95 -7.21 9.67
N TYR A 201 18.84 -7.48 10.32
CA TYR A 201 18.23 -6.55 11.27
C TYR A 201 18.49 -7.03 12.68
N VAL A 202 18.89 -6.12 13.55
CA VAL A 202 19.22 -6.37 14.97
C VAL A 202 18.13 -5.74 15.82
N ILE A 203 17.55 -6.53 16.75
CA ILE A 203 16.56 -6.12 17.74
C ILE A 203 16.98 -6.52 19.13
#